data_5bc33661b42e2888d232a237ca59cff7
#
_entry.id   5bc33661b42e2888d232a237ca59cff7
#
_cell.length_a   1.000
_cell.length_b   1.000
_cell.length_c   1.000
_cell.angle_alpha   90.00
_cell.angle_beta   90.00
_cell.angle_gamma   90.00
#
_symmetry.space_group_name_H-M   'P 1'
#
loop_
_entity.id
_entity.type
_entity.pdbx_description
1 polymer ?
#
loop_
_entity_poly.entity_id
_entity_poly.type
_entity_poly.pdbx_seq_one_letter_code
_entity_poly.pdbx_strand_id
1 'polypeptide(L)'
;MTNYVIDLFNRSVGGGRVPPPTGVFPEPPKNGKKPSLDANFVHAPQPARKESIALSGVFRSYTNSRGSFTPALQNIDLEIEQGEFVCIVGPSGCGKSTLLHLIAGLDSPTTGEVIVDEAPVKGPGTDRILLFQELGLFPWLTVRQNVEFGLKMAGVSKIERRDRARIFLRMVHLSHFEDHYIHQLSGGMKQRVALARSLALRPKILLMDEPFAALDAQTRDMLHDELERIWKETAPTIVFVTHNVREAVRLGDRVLLMSFRPGRIKTQFQINLKRPRHVEDSDVAYLSKEILGQLREEIDRSFNAEYSREEKR
;
A
#
# COMPACT_ATOMS: atom_id res chain seq x y z
N MET A 1 18.35 11.33 -18.34
CA MET A 1 16.89 11.62 -18.23
C MET A 1 16.38 11.56 -16.79
N THR A 2 17.04 10.83 -15.90
CA THR A 2 16.65 10.65 -14.48
C THR A 2 16.64 11.98 -13.68
N ASN A 3 17.59 12.88 -13.92
CA ASN A 3 17.70 14.14 -13.18
C ASN A 3 16.59 15.17 -13.51
N TYR A 4 15.96 15.08 -14.68
CA TYR A 4 14.90 16.02 -15.08
C TYR A 4 13.58 15.78 -14.33
N VAL A 5 13.30 14.51 -13.97
CA VAL A 5 12.11 14.13 -13.19
C VAL A 5 12.26 14.59 -11.74
N ILE A 6 13.47 14.48 -11.17
CA ILE A 6 13.80 14.93 -9.81
C ILE A 6 13.72 16.46 -9.69
N ASP A 7 14.15 17.18 -10.71
CA ASP A 7 14.14 18.67 -10.70
C ASP A 7 12.72 19.25 -10.79
N LEU A 8 11.82 18.63 -11.56
CA LEU A 8 10.39 18.94 -11.57
C LEU A 8 9.70 18.55 -10.26
N PHE A 9 10.19 17.50 -9.59
CA PHE A 9 9.72 17.04 -8.30
C PHE A 9 9.99 18.08 -7.20
N ASN A 10 11.19 18.67 -7.21
CA ASN A 10 11.64 19.62 -6.17
C ASN A 10 11.13 21.06 -6.36
N ARG A 11 10.73 21.46 -7.57
CA ARG A 11 10.24 22.83 -7.84
C ARG A 11 8.81 23.12 -7.38
N SER A 12 8.02 22.08 -7.05
CA SER A 12 6.62 22.26 -6.68
C SER A 12 6.33 22.21 -5.18
N VAL A 13 7.36 22.04 -4.34
CA VAL A 13 7.24 22.12 -2.88
C VAL A 13 7.86 23.44 -2.43
N GLY A 14 7.04 24.36 -1.94
CA GLY A 14 7.44 25.70 -1.56
C GLY A 14 8.64 25.75 -0.61
N GLY A 15 9.64 26.46 -1.03
CA GLY A 15 10.63 27.26 -0.31
C GLY A 15 11.27 26.69 0.96
N GLY A 16 12.10 25.66 0.86
CA GLY A 16 13.08 25.31 1.86
C GLY A 16 14.25 24.58 1.22
N ARG A 17 15.35 25.29 0.94
CA ARG A 17 16.59 24.66 0.43
C ARG A 17 17.20 23.82 1.55
N VAL A 18 17.16 22.48 1.38
CA VAL A 18 18.05 21.57 2.11
C VAL A 18 19.36 21.48 1.29
N PRO A 19 20.53 21.77 1.90
CA PRO A 19 21.81 21.65 1.21
C PRO A 19 22.12 20.17 0.89
N PRO A 20 22.82 19.87 -0.21
CA PRO A 20 23.20 18.52 -0.54
C PRO A 20 24.20 17.97 0.49
N PRO A 21 24.15 16.68 0.83
CA PRO A 21 25.13 16.08 1.71
C PRO A 21 26.49 16.02 1.00
N THR A 22 27.47 16.72 1.58
CA THR A 22 28.89 16.56 1.22
C THR A 22 29.42 15.29 1.84
N GLY A 23 29.32 14.19 1.15
CA GLY A 23 29.91 12.91 1.51
C GLY A 23 30.91 12.49 0.43
N VAL A 24 32.21 12.56 0.76
CA VAL A 24 33.29 11.97 -0.03
C VAL A 24 33.15 10.47 0.03
N PHE A 25 32.91 9.82 -1.12
CA PHE A 25 32.92 8.36 -1.23
C PHE A 25 34.36 7.87 -1.24
N PRO A 26 34.75 6.93 -0.35
CA PRO A 26 36.05 6.27 -0.43
C PRO A 26 36.07 5.27 -1.60
N GLU A 27 37.19 5.25 -2.33
CA GLU A 27 37.46 4.28 -3.41
C GLU A 27 37.47 2.84 -2.87
N PRO A 28 37.06 1.84 -3.69
CA PRO A 28 37.04 0.45 -3.26
C PRO A 28 38.48 -0.11 -3.14
N PRO A 29 38.78 -0.90 -2.09
CA PRO A 29 40.12 -1.48 -1.92
C PRO A 29 40.36 -2.57 -2.97
N LYS A 30 41.48 -2.45 -3.68
CA LYS A 30 42.08 -3.52 -4.49
C LYS A 30 42.73 -4.50 -3.51
N ASN A 31 42.14 -5.64 -3.24
CA ASN A 31 42.76 -6.93 -3.04
C ASN A 31 41.78 -7.92 -2.39
N GLY A 32 41.64 -9.07 -3.04
CA GLY A 32 40.78 -10.17 -2.64
C GLY A 32 41.21 -10.83 -1.33
N LYS A 33 40.41 -10.61 -0.30
CA LYS A 33 40.21 -11.51 0.84
C LYS A 33 38.76 -11.42 1.26
N LYS A 34 38.08 -12.57 1.26
CA LYS A 34 36.73 -12.69 1.83
C LYS A 34 36.80 -12.36 3.31
N PRO A 35 36.00 -11.42 3.84
CA PRO A 35 35.86 -11.24 5.27
C PRO A 35 34.98 -12.35 5.85
N SER A 36 35.42 -12.94 6.95
CA SER A 36 34.67 -13.80 7.84
C SER A 36 33.42 -13.08 8.38
N LEU A 37 32.35 -13.84 8.52
CA LEU A 37 31.10 -13.44 9.19
C LEU A 37 31.40 -13.18 10.68
N ASP A 38 31.62 -11.93 11.03
CA ASP A 38 31.53 -11.48 12.41
C ASP A 38 30.16 -10.85 12.65
N ALA A 39 29.35 -11.59 13.42
CA ALA A 39 28.07 -11.18 13.96
C ALA A 39 28.29 -10.07 15.00
N ASN A 40 28.18 -8.80 14.62
CA ASN A 40 27.91 -7.66 15.51
C ASN A 40 27.72 -6.38 14.68
N PHE A 41 26.67 -6.33 13.85
CA PHE A 41 26.12 -5.05 13.42
C PHE A 41 25.04 -4.63 14.42
N VAL A 42 25.46 -3.93 15.48
CA VAL A 42 24.55 -3.10 16.26
C VAL A 42 24.03 -2.02 15.33
N HIS A 43 22.78 -2.15 14.90
CA HIS A 43 22.07 -1.06 14.23
C HIS A 43 22.06 0.13 15.16
N ALA A 44 22.62 1.26 14.74
CA ALA A 44 22.37 2.54 15.41
C ALA A 44 20.86 2.74 15.48
N PRO A 45 20.30 3.15 16.64
CA PRO A 45 18.87 3.40 16.74
C PRO A 45 18.49 4.47 15.71
N GLN A 46 17.64 4.12 14.76
CA GLN A 46 17.03 5.11 13.87
C GLN A 46 16.24 6.08 14.78
N PRO A 47 16.25 7.38 14.48
CA PRO A 47 15.40 8.31 15.23
C PRO A 47 13.97 7.81 15.19
N ALA A 48 13.28 7.84 16.34
CA ALA A 48 11.90 7.37 16.45
C ALA A 48 11.06 8.02 15.35
N ARG A 49 10.55 7.21 14.43
CA ARG A 49 9.65 7.69 13.37
C ARG A 49 8.34 8.06 14.03
N LYS A 50 7.77 9.20 13.62
CA LYS A 50 6.47 9.65 14.09
C LYS A 50 5.39 8.70 13.59
N GLU A 51 4.41 8.39 14.44
CA GLU A 51 3.24 7.63 14.04
C GLU A 51 2.45 8.40 12.98
N SER A 52 2.09 7.71 11.90
CA SER A 52 1.25 8.25 10.83
C SER A 52 -0.19 7.80 10.96
N ILE A 53 -0.41 6.56 11.44
CA ILE A 53 -1.73 5.96 11.63
C ILE A 53 -1.73 5.21 12.96
N ALA A 54 -2.71 5.50 13.82
CA ALA A 54 -2.95 4.76 15.07
C ALA A 54 -4.42 4.33 15.18
N LEU A 55 -4.64 3.08 15.54
CA LEU A 55 -5.94 2.51 15.86
C LEU A 55 -5.89 1.98 17.29
N SER A 56 -6.85 2.37 18.12
CA SER A 56 -6.91 1.98 19.53
C SER A 56 -8.26 1.36 19.87
N GLY A 57 -8.26 0.07 20.22
CA GLY A 57 -9.44 -0.68 20.63
C GLY A 57 -10.57 -0.68 19.59
N VAL A 58 -10.22 -0.61 18.28
CA VAL A 58 -11.21 -0.43 17.22
C VAL A 58 -12.08 -1.69 17.08
N PHE A 59 -13.39 -1.48 17.21
CA PHE A 59 -14.43 -2.44 16.93
C PHE A 59 -15.34 -1.91 15.83
N ARG A 60 -15.70 -2.76 14.86
CA ARG A 60 -16.67 -2.45 13.82
C ARG A 60 -17.64 -3.58 13.61
N SER A 61 -18.95 -3.27 13.67
CA SER A 61 -20.04 -4.20 13.36
C SER A 61 -21.00 -3.56 12.34
N TYR A 62 -21.60 -4.42 11.53
CA TYR A 62 -22.64 -4.03 10.58
C TYR A 62 -23.97 -4.64 11.01
N THR A 63 -25.04 -3.88 10.87
CA THR A 63 -26.41 -4.37 11.11
C THR A 63 -27.00 -4.82 9.79
N ASN A 64 -27.46 -6.06 9.72
CA ASN A 64 -28.16 -6.56 8.53
C ASN A 64 -29.62 -6.07 8.53
N SER A 65 -30.32 -6.28 7.41
CA SER A 65 -31.74 -5.90 7.23
C SER A 65 -32.71 -6.55 8.24
N ARG A 66 -32.26 -7.59 8.97
CA ARG A 66 -33.03 -8.29 10.02
C ARG A 66 -32.68 -7.81 11.43
N GLY A 67 -31.90 -6.73 11.57
CA GLY A 67 -31.50 -6.18 12.87
C GLY A 67 -30.38 -6.95 13.59
N SER A 68 -29.81 -8.00 12.98
CA SER A 68 -28.75 -8.77 13.60
C SER A 68 -27.37 -8.11 13.35
N PHE A 69 -26.55 -8.05 14.40
CA PHE A 69 -25.22 -7.48 14.36
C PHE A 69 -24.20 -8.52 13.86
N THR A 70 -23.40 -8.13 12.90
CA THR A 70 -22.29 -8.95 12.38
C THR A 70 -20.98 -8.21 12.65
N PRO A 71 -20.15 -8.67 13.58
CA PRO A 71 -18.85 -8.07 13.84
C PRO A 71 -17.92 -8.33 12.64
N ALA A 72 -17.34 -7.26 12.10
CA ALA A 72 -16.36 -7.31 11.03
C ALA A 72 -14.93 -7.23 11.59
N LEU A 73 -14.69 -6.28 12.50
CA LEU A 73 -13.41 -6.07 13.18
C LEU A 73 -13.61 -6.07 14.69
N GLN A 74 -12.65 -6.61 15.42
CA GLN A 74 -12.72 -6.68 16.87
C GLN A 74 -11.36 -6.44 17.51
N ASN A 75 -11.32 -5.45 18.41
CA ASN A 75 -10.14 -5.10 19.20
C ASN A 75 -8.88 -4.95 18.34
N ILE A 76 -8.96 -4.02 17.37
CA ILE A 76 -7.81 -3.69 16.54
C ILE A 76 -7.01 -2.60 17.24
N ASP A 77 -5.78 -2.96 17.62
CA ASP A 77 -4.75 -2.05 18.09
C ASP A 77 -3.61 -2.12 17.08
N LEU A 78 -3.29 -0.98 16.45
CA LEU A 78 -2.30 -0.91 15.37
C LEU A 78 -1.70 0.48 15.30
N GLU A 79 -0.38 0.53 15.26
CA GLU A 79 0.40 1.73 14.99
C GLU A 79 1.21 1.52 13.71
N ILE A 80 1.20 2.51 12.82
CA ILE A 80 1.98 2.50 11.58
C ILE A 80 2.81 3.78 11.54
N GLU A 81 4.12 3.61 11.37
CA GLU A 81 5.08 4.71 11.34
C GLU A 81 5.01 5.48 10.00
N GLN A 82 5.39 6.74 10.02
CA GLN A 82 5.47 7.55 8.82
C GLN A 82 6.49 6.96 7.83
N GLY A 83 6.06 6.78 6.58
CA GLY A 83 6.87 6.19 5.52
C GLY A 83 7.03 4.68 5.61
N GLU A 84 6.34 4.00 6.54
CA GLU A 84 6.34 2.53 6.62
C GLU A 84 5.50 1.93 5.49
N PHE A 85 5.95 0.79 4.95
CA PHE A 85 5.19 -0.02 4.01
C PHE A 85 4.62 -1.24 4.75
N VAL A 86 3.35 -1.19 5.13
CA VAL A 86 2.66 -2.27 5.86
C VAL A 86 1.79 -3.06 4.90
N CYS A 87 1.98 -4.39 4.87
CA CYS A 87 1.13 -5.29 4.12
C CYS A 87 0.16 -6.03 5.05
N ILE A 88 -1.09 -6.18 4.62
CA ILE A 88 -2.14 -6.89 5.37
C ILE A 88 -2.56 -8.12 4.58
N VAL A 89 -2.45 -9.29 5.19
CA VAL A 89 -2.90 -10.58 4.64
C VAL A 89 -3.92 -11.23 5.56
N GLY A 90 -4.77 -12.08 5.00
CA GLY A 90 -5.79 -12.79 5.78
C GLY A 90 -6.84 -13.42 4.86
N PRO A 91 -7.69 -14.32 5.38
CA PRO A 91 -8.73 -14.99 4.60
C PRO A 91 -9.74 -14.00 4.00
N SER A 92 -10.47 -14.45 2.98
CA SER A 92 -11.53 -13.64 2.38
C SER A 92 -12.59 -13.26 3.42
N GLY A 93 -13.03 -12.00 3.38
CA GLY A 93 -14.06 -11.49 4.28
C GLY A 93 -13.64 -11.34 5.75
N CYS A 94 -12.36 -11.40 6.10
CA CYS A 94 -11.88 -11.17 7.48
C CYS A 94 -11.88 -9.69 7.91
N GLY A 95 -12.22 -8.74 7.03
CA GLY A 95 -12.31 -7.32 7.38
C GLY A 95 -11.17 -6.43 6.88
N LYS A 96 -10.28 -6.90 5.98
CA LYS A 96 -9.16 -6.10 5.43
C LYS A 96 -9.63 -4.80 4.79
N SER A 97 -10.60 -4.88 3.89
CA SER A 97 -11.18 -3.69 3.23
C SER A 97 -11.91 -2.79 4.24
N THR A 98 -12.58 -3.37 5.25
CA THR A 98 -13.19 -2.59 6.35
C THR A 98 -12.12 -1.78 7.09
N LEU A 99 -10.98 -2.38 7.41
CA LEU A 99 -9.87 -1.69 8.06
C LEU A 99 -9.34 -0.53 7.20
N LEU A 100 -9.16 -0.75 5.89
CA LEU A 100 -8.77 0.32 4.97
C LEU A 100 -9.82 1.45 4.91
N HIS A 101 -11.12 1.10 4.91
CA HIS A 101 -12.20 2.10 4.88
C HIS A 101 -12.24 2.95 6.15
N LEU A 102 -11.97 2.37 7.32
CA LEU A 102 -11.85 3.12 8.58
C LEU A 102 -10.68 4.10 8.54
N ILE A 103 -9.50 3.66 8.09
CA ILE A 103 -8.32 4.54 7.95
C ILE A 103 -8.58 5.64 6.92
N ALA A 104 -9.26 5.32 5.80
CA ALA A 104 -9.63 6.29 4.77
C ALA A 104 -10.68 7.31 5.24
N GLY A 105 -11.41 7.02 6.34
CA GLY A 105 -12.53 7.84 6.80
C GLY A 105 -13.80 7.66 5.96
N LEU A 106 -13.89 6.57 5.19
CA LEU A 106 -15.10 6.21 4.43
C LEU A 106 -16.13 5.48 5.29
N ASP A 107 -15.69 4.98 6.44
CA ASP A 107 -16.49 4.34 7.46
C ASP A 107 -16.00 4.80 8.84
N SER A 108 -16.81 4.59 9.88
CA SER A 108 -16.48 4.97 11.25
C SER A 108 -16.46 3.74 12.15
N PRO A 109 -15.57 3.65 13.14
CA PRO A 109 -15.61 2.55 14.10
C PRO A 109 -16.90 2.60 14.93
N THR A 110 -17.40 1.42 15.36
CA THR A 110 -18.51 1.33 16.31
C THR A 110 -18.06 1.75 17.71
N THR A 111 -16.85 1.32 18.10
CA THR A 111 -16.12 1.79 19.31
C THR A 111 -14.63 1.83 19.01
N GLY A 112 -13.87 2.51 19.85
CA GLY A 112 -12.45 2.76 19.64
C GLY A 112 -12.21 3.99 18.78
N GLU A 113 -10.96 4.26 18.44
CA GLU A 113 -10.55 5.46 17.73
C GLU A 113 -9.57 5.16 16.61
N VAL A 114 -9.66 5.94 15.53
CA VAL A 114 -8.70 5.95 14.42
C VAL A 114 -8.11 7.34 14.31
N ILE A 115 -6.79 7.43 14.43
CA ILE A 115 -6.02 8.67 14.37
C ILE A 115 -5.11 8.62 13.14
N VAL A 116 -5.03 9.72 12.40
CA VAL A 116 -4.13 9.91 11.27
C VAL A 116 -3.42 11.25 11.42
N ASP A 117 -2.08 11.25 11.38
CA ASP A 117 -1.24 12.43 11.59
C ASP A 117 -1.67 13.22 12.85
N GLU A 118 -1.82 12.53 13.99
CA GLU A 118 -2.22 13.07 15.31
C GLU A 118 -3.66 13.62 15.38
N ALA A 119 -4.47 13.44 14.34
CA ALA A 119 -5.85 13.92 14.31
C ALA A 119 -6.86 12.75 14.19
N PRO A 120 -7.95 12.75 14.96
CA PRO A 120 -9.01 11.76 14.80
C PRO A 120 -9.62 11.80 13.40
N VAL A 121 -9.83 10.64 12.81
CA VAL A 121 -10.47 10.50 11.49
C VAL A 121 -11.96 10.73 11.61
N LYS A 122 -12.44 11.86 11.07
CA LYS A 122 -13.87 12.24 11.05
C LYS A 122 -14.55 12.06 9.69
N GLY A 123 -13.77 11.71 8.66
CA GLY A 123 -14.26 11.54 7.30
C GLY A 123 -13.09 11.43 6.31
N PRO A 124 -13.40 11.34 5.00
CA PRO A 124 -12.38 11.30 3.96
C PRO A 124 -11.48 12.55 3.98
N GLY A 125 -10.18 12.36 3.78
CA GLY A 125 -9.18 13.43 3.72
C GLY A 125 -8.46 13.49 2.38
N THR A 126 -7.82 14.64 2.09
CA THR A 126 -6.97 14.82 0.90
C THR A 126 -5.54 14.36 1.13
N ASP A 127 -5.17 14.09 2.36
CA ASP A 127 -3.89 13.60 2.84
C ASP A 127 -3.67 12.12 2.55
N ARG A 128 -4.77 11.37 2.33
CA ARG A 128 -4.80 9.94 2.11
C ARG A 128 -5.66 9.55 0.91
N ILE A 129 -5.17 8.59 0.14
CA ILE A 129 -5.85 8.08 -1.06
C ILE A 129 -6.09 6.59 -0.91
N LEU A 130 -7.31 6.15 -1.19
CA LEU A 130 -7.68 4.75 -1.28
C LEU A 130 -7.78 4.32 -2.74
N LEU A 131 -6.97 3.34 -3.12
CA LEU A 131 -7.11 2.58 -4.36
C LEU A 131 -7.98 1.37 -4.08
N PHE A 132 -9.22 1.42 -4.56
CA PHE A 132 -10.21 0.37 -4.39
C PHE A 132 -9.92 -0.85 -5.27
N GLN A 133 -10.40 -2.02 -4.87
CA GLN A 133 -10.42 -3.22 -5.68
C GLN A 133 -11.25 -2.99 -6.97
N GLU A 134 -12.42 -2.36 -6.87
CA GLU A 134 -13.12 -1.80 -8.01
C GLU A 134 -12.51 -0.43 -8.33
N LEU A 135 -11.84 -0.32 -9.47
CA LEU A 135 -10.96 0.79 -9.83
C LEU A 135 -11.59 2.18 -9.84
N GLY A 136 -12.94 2.27 -9.89
CA GLY A 136 -13.69 3.53 -9.87
C GLY A 136 -13.20 4.53 -10.93
N LEU A 137 -12.82 4.05 -12.12
CA LEU A 137 -12.44 4.91 -13.23
C LEU A 137 -13.67 5.51 -13.87
N PHE A 138 -13.56 6.76 -14.29
CA PHE A 138 -14.66 7.49 -14.95
C PHE A 138 -14.72 7.10 -16.42
N PRO A 139 -15.76 6.34 -16.89
CA PRO A 139 -15.81 5.80 -18.26
C PRO A 139 -15.97 6.89 -19.34
N TRP A 140 -16.49 8.04 -18.97
CA TRP A 140 -16.65 9.22 -19.84
C TRP A 140 -15.40 10.11 -19.96
N LEU A 141 -14.35 9.80 -19.22
CA LEU A 141 -13.07 10.50 -19.29
C LEU A 141 -12.02 9.64 -20.02
N THR A 142 -11.08 10.30 -20.70
CA THR A 142 -9.91 9.62 -21.25
C THR A 142 -8.97 9.15 -20.13
N VAL A 143 -8.00 8.32 -20.46
CA VAL A 143 -6.94 7.85 -19.56
C VAL A 143 -6.26 9.03 -18.86
N ARG A 144 -5.78 9.99 -19.62
CA ARG A 144 -5.14 11.20 -19.07
C ARG A 144 -6.09 11.99 -18.18
N GLN A 145 -7.32 12.20 -18.62
CA GLN A 145 -8.32 12.94 -17.85
C GLN A 145 -8.68 12.24 -16.53
N ASN A 146 -8.68 10.90 -16.49
CA ASN A 146 -8.82 10.15 -15.24
C ASN A 146 -7.69 10.46 -14.27
N VAL A 147 -6.44 10.48 -14.73
CA VAL A 147 -5.27 10.81 -13.88
C VAL A 147 -5.31 12.30 -13.46
N GLU A 148 -5.71 13.20 -14.35
CA GLU A 148 -5.84 14.63 -14.07
C GLU A 148 -6.97 14.96 -13.09
N PHE A 149 -7.98 14.07 -12.91
CA PHE A 149 -9.22 14.39 -12.21
C PHE A 149 -8.98 14.86 -10.77
N GLY A 150 -8.25 14.10 -9.98
CA GLY A 150 -7.92 14.48 -8.59
C GLY A 150 -7.13 15.79 -8.51
N LEU A 151 -6.16 15.96 -9.41
CA LEU A 151 -5.38 17.20 -9.50
C LEU A 151 -6.24 18.43 -9.85
N LYS A 152 -7.26 18.22 -10.72
CA LYS A 152 -8.24 19.27 -11.04
C LYS A 152 -9.06 19.65 -9.82
N MET A 153 -9.51 18.69 -9.03
CA MET A 153 -10.26 18.95 -7.79
C MET A 153 -9.39 19.64 -6.73
N ALA A 154 -8.11 19.35 -6.70
CA ALA A 154 -7.11 20.04 -5.85
C ALA A 154 -6.70 21.44 -6.36
N GLY A 155 -7.33 21.97 -7.42
CA GLY A 155 -7.06 23.31 -7.92
C GLY A 155 -5.76 23.46 -8.75
N VAL A 156 -5.11 22.36 -9.12
CA VAL A 156 -3.88 22.38 -9.92
C VAL A 156 -4.15 22.93 -11.33
N SER A 157 -3.30 23.81 -11.83
CA SER A 157 -3.44 24.44 -13.14
C SER A 157 -3.50 23.41 -14.28
N LYS A 158 -4.17 23.77 -15.41
CA LYS A 158 -4.35 22.86 -16.55
C LYS A 158 -3.03 22.37 -17.14
N ILE A 159 -2.03 23.22 -17.18
CA ILE A 159 -0.70 22.89 -17.71
C ILE A 159 -0.02 21.91 -16.79
N GLU A 160 0.08 22.24 -15.51
CA GLU A 160 0.76 21.43 -14.51
C GLU A 160 0.12 20.04 -14.33
N ARG A 161 -1.23 19.95 -14.24
CA ARG A 161 -1.90 18.65 -14.09
C ARG A 161 -1.70 17.76 -15.31
N ARG A 162 -1.64 18.34 -16.52
CA ARG A 162 -1.36 17.60 -17.76
C ARG A 162 0.06 17.02 -17.76
N ASP A 163 1.03 17.80 -17.33
CA ASP A 163 2.43 17.37 -17.26
C ASP A 163 2.62 16.30 -16.19
N ARG A 164 1.99 16.47 -15.00
CA ARG A 164 1.98 15.45 -13.94
C ARG A 164 1.32 14.14 -14.42
N ALA A 165 0.14 14.23 -15.03
CA ALA A 165 -0.55 13.05 -15.55
C ALA A 165 0.32 12.28 -16.56
N ARG A 166 1.02 12.95 -17.46
CA ARG A 166 1.93 12.32 -18.42
C ARG A 166 3.11 11.63 -17.76
N ILE A 167 3.67 12.20 -16.68
CA ILE A 167 4.75 11.58 -15.91
C ILE A 167 4.26 10.22 -15.36
N PHE A 168 3.10 10.21 -14.67
CA PHE A 168 2.57 8.99 -14.08
C PHE A 168 2.08 7.98 -15.12
N LEU A 169 1.53 8.44 -16.24
CA LEU A 169 1.17 7.55 -17.37
C LEU A 169 2.40 6.90 -18.02
N ARG A 170 3.51 7.63 -18.12
CA ARG A 170 4.78 7.06 -18.60
C ARG A 170 5.31 6.00 -17.64
N MET A 171 5.24 6.26 -16.35
CA MET A 171 5.64 5.37 -15.26
C MET A 171 4.91 4.02 -15.32
N VAL A 172 3.61 4.03 -15.60
CA VAL A 172 2.81 2.81 -15.74
C VAL A 172 2.74 2.29 -17.19
N HIS A 173 3.62 2.76 -18.08
CA HIS A 173 3.71 2.37 -19.51
C HIS A 173 2.39 2.53 -20.29
N LEU A 174 1.68 3.63 -20.07
CA LEU A 174 0.44 3.97 -20.76
C LEU A 174 0.50 5.30 -21.56
N SER A 175 1.70 5.81 -21.88
CA SER A 175 1.87 7.08 -22.62
C SER A 175 1.13 7.09 -23.97
N HIS A 176 1.14 5.98 -24.70
CA HIS A 176 0.50 5.88 -26.01
C HIS A 176 -1.03 5.78 -25.93
N PHE A 177 -1.59 5.59 -24.74
CA PHE A 177 -3.02 5.44 -24.50
C PHE A 177 -3.64 6.67 -23.81
N GLU A 178 -2.91 7.79 -23.69
CA GLU A 178 -3.34 8.96 -22.90
C GLU A 178 -4.69 9.54 -23.33
N ASP A 179 -5.01 9.46 -24.63
CA ASP A 179 -6.25 9.99 -25.21
C ASP A 179 -7.34 8.91 -25.45
N HIS A 180 -7.07 7.63 -25.10
CA HIS A 180 -8.05 6.55 -25.19
C HIS A 180 -9.08 6.66 -24.05
N TYR A 181 -10.29 6.15 -24.29
CA TYR A 181 -11.31 6.00 -23.25
C TYR A 181 -11.13 4.71 -22.48
N ILE A 182 -11.66 4.66 -21.25
CA ILE A 182 -11.48 3.53 -20.33
C ILE A 182 -12.03 2.21 -20.88
N HIS A 183 -13.13 2.24 -21.65
CA HIS A 183 -13.71 1.04 -22.27
C HIS A 183 -12.82 0.39 -23.35
N GLN A 184 -11.84 1.11 -23.88
CA GLN A 184 -10.88 0.62 -24.90
C GLN A 184 -9.68 -0.10 -24.28
N LEU A 185 -9.59 -0.17 -22.94
CA LEU A 185 -8.46 -0.72 -22.20
C LEU A 185 -8.74 -2.14 -21.69
N SER A 186 -7.70 -2.98 -21.62
CA SER A 186 -7.74 -4.25 -20.89
C SER A 186 -7.88 -4.03 -19.36
N GLY A 187 -8.25 -5.07 -18.63
CA GLY A 187 -8.35 -5.00 -17.16
C GLY A 187 -7.06 -4.53 -16.48
N GLY A 188 -5.91 -5.09 -16.89
CA GLY A 188 -4.61 -4.69 -16.37
C GLY A 188 -4.22 -3.25 -16.73
N MET A 189 -4.59 -2.76 -17.93
CA MET A 189 -4.38 -1.35 -18.28
C MET A 189 -5.23 -0.43 -17.39
N LYS A 190 -6.47 -0.80 -17.09
CA LYS A 190 -7.35 -0.05 -16.18
C LYS A 190 -6.75 0.04 -14.77
N GLN A 191 -6.19 -1.06 -14.24
CA GLN A 191 -5.49 -1.03 -12.95
C GLN A 191 -4.31 -0.07 -12.95
N ARG A 192 -3.51 -0.07 -14.01
CA ARG A 192 -2.39 0.87 -14.18
C ARG A 192 -2.84 2.34 -14.24
N VAL A 193 -3.98 2.63 -14.88
CA VAL A 193 -4.58 3.99 -14.86
C VAL A 193 -4.99 4.39 -13.45
N ALA A 194 -5.65 3.50 -12.69
CA ALA A 194 -6.08 3.77 -11.33
C ALA A 194 -4.88 4.02 -10.39
N LEU A 195 -3.80 3.24 -10.55
CA LEU A 195 -2.55 3.46 -9.83
C LEU A 195 -1.94 4.83 -10.18
N ALA A 196 -1.81 5.16 -11.46
CA ALA A 196 -1.29 6.47 -11.91
C ALA A 196 -2.13 7.63 -11.35
N ARG A 197 -3.48 7.50 -11.33
CA ARG A 197 -4.39 8.49 -10.75
C ARG A 197 -4.14 8.72 -9.27
N SER A 198 -3.94 7.64 -8.51
CA SER A 198 -3.69 7.71 -7.07
C SER A 198 -2.35 8.36 -6.76
N LEU A 199 -1.30 7.95 -7.47
CA LEU A 199 0.06 8.46 -7.27
C LEU A 199 0.23 9.92 -7.74
N ALA A 200 -0.52 10.37 -8.74
CA ALA A 200 -0.43 11.74 -9.26
C ALA A 200 -0.73 12.81 -8.20
N LEU A 201 -1.57 12.48 -7.22
CA LEU A 201 -1.91 13.35 -6.10
C LEU A 201 -0.80 13.47 -5.04
N ARG A 202 0.22 12.60 -5.07
CA ARG A 202 1.31 12.53 -4.08
C ARG A 202 0.77 12.51 -2.65
N PRO A 203 -0.05 11.50 -2.31
CA PRO A 203 -0.63 11.39 -0.98
C PRO A 203 0.44 11.14 0.07
N LYS A 204 0.20 11.59 1.31
CA LYS A 204 1.02 11.20 2.46
C LYS A 204 0.79 9.73 2.83
N ILE A 205 -0.46 9.27 2.70
CA ILE A 205 -0.88 7.91 2.99
C ILE A 205 -1.54 7.31 1.74
N LEU A 206 -1.06 6.15 1.32
CA LEU A 206 -1.60 5.39 0.21
C LEU A 206 -2.16 4.06 0.72
N LEU A 207 -3.47 3.92 0.63
CA LEU A 207 -4.21 2.72 1.00
C LEU A 207 -4.54 1.95 -0.28
N MET A 208 -4.24 0.67 -0.34
CA MET A 208 -4.40 -0.15 -1.54
C MET A 208 -5.13 -1.45 -1.21
N ASP A 209 -6.27 -1.68 -1.85
CA ASP A 209 -7.05 -2.91 -1.69
C ASP A 209 -6.89 -3.82 -2.92
N GLU A 210 -6.04 -4.83 -2.80
CA GLU A 210 -5.70 -5.82 -3.83
C GLU A 210 -5.35 -5.19 -5.21
N PRO A 211 -4.43 -4.19 -5.27
CA PRO A 211 -4.25 -3.36 -6.46
C PRO A 211 -3.72 -4.10 -7.68
N PHE A 212 -3.15 -5.29 -7.51
CA PHE A 212 -2.51 -6.05 -8.58
C PHE A 212 -3.17 -7.41 -8.86
N ALA A 213 -4.35 -7.68 -8.28
CA ALA A 213 -5.02 -8.98 -8.37
C ALA A 213 -5.34 -9.42 -9.81
N ALA A 214 -5.71 -8.48 -10.70
CA ALA A 214 -6.10 -8.78 -12.09
C ALA A 214 -4.95 -8.67 -13.10
N LEU A 215 -3.68 -8.56 -12.63
CA LEU A 215 -2.51 -8.46 -13.50
C LEU A 215 -1.88 -9.83 -13.76
N ASP A 216 -1.32 -9.99 -14.97
CA ASP A 216 -0.39 -11.07 -15.27
C ASP A 216 0.91 -10.92 -14.45
N ALA A 217 1.67 -12.00 -14.30
CA ALA A 217 2.85 -12.05 -13.43
C ALA A 217 3.91 -11.00 -13.83
N GLN A 218 4.20 -10.90 -15.15
CA GLN A 218 5.25 -9.99 -15.63
C GLN A 218 4.87 -8.50 -15.40
N THR A 219 3.63 -8.13 -15.70
CA THR A 219 3.12 -6.78 -15.45
C THR A 219 3.10 -6.45 -13.95
N ARG A 220 2.73 -7.43 -13.13
CA ARG A 220 2.72 -7.29 -11.66
C ARG A 220 4.12 -7.02 -11.12
N ASP A 221 5.12 -7.79 -11.53
CA ASP A 221 6.50 -7.62 -11.08
C ASP A 221 7.06 -6.25 -11.46
N MET A 222 6.80 -5.81 -12.70
CA MET A 222 7.19 -4.47 -13.14
C MET A 222 6.54 -3.36 -12.30
N LEU A 223 5.26 -3.51 -11.92
CA LEU A 223 4.59 -2.52 -11.07
C LEU A 223 5.01 -2.57 -9.61
N HIS A 224 5.43 -3.73 -9.11
CA HIS A 224 6.07 -3.85 -7.79
C HIS A 224 7.37 -3.05 -7.74
N ASP A 225 8.25 -3.20 -8.76
CA ASP A 225 9.50 -2.44 -8.83
C ASP A 225 9.24 -0.94 -8.89
N GLU A 226 8.24 -0.52 -9.68
CA GLU A 226 7.88 0.88 -9.83
C GLU A 226 7.26 1.45 -8.53
N LEU A 227 6.38 0.70 -7.85
CA LEU A 227 5.81 1.10 -6.57
C LEU A 227 6.91 1.23 -5.50
N GLU A 228 7.84 0.27 -5.44
CA GLU A 228 8.97 0.31 -4.51
C GLU A 228 9.88 1.51 -4.80
N ARG A 229 10.13 1.82 -6.08
CA ARG A 229 10.90 3.00 -6.49
C ARG A 229 10.24 4.29 -6.03
N ILE A 230 8.92 4.45 -6.29
CA ILE A 230 8.15 5.61 -5.86
C ILE A 230 8.18 5.75 -4.34
N TRP A 231 7.95 4.65 -3.64
CA TRP A 231 7.97 4.64 -2.17
C TRP A 231 9.34 5.07 -1.61
N LYS A 232 10.45 4.61 -2.20
CA LYS A 232 11.81 5.04 -1.81
C LYS A 232 12.06 6.53 -2.08
N GLU A 233 11.52 7.06 -3.19
CA GLU A 233 11.73 8.46 -3.59
C GLU A 233 10.86 9.43 -2.82
N THR A 234 9.64 9.05 -2.44
CA THR A 234 8.62 9.97 -1.90
C THR A 234 8.20 9.66 -0.47
N ALA A 235 8.58 8.50 0.04
CA ALA A 235 8.33 8.01 1.39
C ALA A 235 6.87 8.18 1.90
N PRO A 236 5.82 7.85 1.10
CA PRO A 236 4.47 7.82 1.62
C PRO A 236 4.33 6.65 2.61
N THR A 237 3.46 6.78 3.59
CA THR A 237 3.01 5.62 4.37
C THR A 237 2.10 4.78 3.50
N ILE A 238 2.38 3.47 3.36
CA ILE A 238 1.60 2.57 2.52
C ILE A 238 0.94 1.48 3.36
N VAL A 239 -0.37 1.31 3.20
CA VAL A 239 -1.11 0.15 3.72
C VAL A 239 -1.64 -0.64 2.53
N PHE A 240 -1.10 -1.83 2.35
CA PHE A 240 -1.29 -2.65 1.16
C PHE A 240 -1.98 -3.96 1.52
N VAL A 241 -3.20 -4.15 1.08
CA VAL A 241 -3.95 -5.40 1.24
C VAL A 241 -3.69 -6.31 0.06
N THR A 242 -3.34 -7.55 0.34
CA THR A 242 -3.18 -8.58 -0.69
C THR A 242 -3.53 -9.98 -0.13
N HIS A 243 -3.92 -10.87 -1.01
CA HIS A 243 -4.05 -12.31 -0.71
C HIS A 243 -2.76 -13.10 -1.03
N ASN A 244 -1.77 -12.45 -1.65
CA ASN A 244 -0.49 -13.07 -2.02
C ASN A 244 0.58 -12.77 -0.98
N VAL A 245 0.89 -13.77 -0.14
CA VAL A 245 1.89 -13.63 0.94
C VAL A 245 3.29 -13.31 0.40
N ARG A 246 3.69 -13.86 -0.76
CA ARG A 246 5.01 -13.56 -1.34
C ARG A 246 5.12 -12.10 -1.76
N GLU A 247 4.03 -11.53 -2.29
CA GLU A 247 3.93 -10.11 -2.59
C GLU A 247 4.06 -9.26 -1.32
N ALA A 248 3.38 -9.66 -0.25
CA ALA A 248 3.45 -8.97 1.04
C ALA A 248 4.88 -8.96 1.63
N VAL A 249 5.60 -10.09 1.57
CA VAL A 249 6.99 -10.19 2.04
C VAL A 249 7.95 -9.40 1.15
N ARG A 250 7.72 -9.40 -0.18
CA ARG A 250 8.53 -8.63 -1.12
C ARG A 250 8.45 -7.13 -0.85
N LEU A 251 7.23 -6.60 -0.66
CA LEU A 251 6.98 -5.16 -0.60
C LEU A 251 7.00 -4.59 0.81
N GLY A 252 6.51 -5.33 1.81
CA GLY A 252 6.30 -4.80 3.16
C GLY A 252 7.56 -4.66 3.99
N ASP A 253 7.61 -3.66 4.85
CA ASP A 253 8.53 -3.63 5.98
C ASP A 253 7.96 -4.48 7.12
N ARG A 254 6.62 -4.55 7.18
CA ARG A 254 5.86 -5.36 8.13
C ARG A 254 4.67 -6.02 7.43
N VAL A 255 4.41 -7.29 7.79
CA VAL A 255 3.23 -8.02 7.34
C VAL A 255 2.32 -8.32 8.53
N LEU A 256 1.07 -7.88 8.43
CA LEU A 256 0.02 -8.13 9.42
C LEU A 256 -0.84 -9.29 8.94
N LEU A 257 -0.94 -10.34 9.75
CA LEU A 257 -1.87 -11.45 9.52
C LEU A 257 -3.15 -11.20 10.28
N MET A 258 -4.27 -11.11 9.57
CA MET A 258 -5.60 -11.00 10.18
C MET A 258 -6.24 -12.38 10.38
N SER A 259 -6.92 -12.55 11.51
CA SER A 259 -7.73 -13.75 11.82
C SER A 259 -9.00 -13.79 10.98
N PHE A 260 -9.59 -14.98 10.85
CA PHE A 260 -10.98 -15.11 10.36
C PHE A 260 -11.97 -14.37 11.28
N ARG A 261 -13.17 -14.08 10.77
CA ARG A 261 -14.22 -13.27 11.43
C ARG A 261 -14.50 -13.63 12.90
N PRO A 262 -14.60 -12.61 13.77
CA PRO A 262 -14.32 -11.20 13.54
C PRO A 262 -12.83 -10.96 13.34
N GLY A 263 -12.47 -10.08 12.37
CA GLY A 263 -11.08 -9.79 12.07
C GLY A 263 -10.36 -9.18 13.26
N ARG A 264 -9.19 -9.74 13.58
CA ARG A 264 -8.24 -9.25 14.59
C ARG A 264 -6.84 -9.31 13.98
N ILE A 265 -5.91 -8.53 14.47
CA ILE A 265 -4.50 -8.71 14.14
C ILE A 265 -4.00 -9.93 14.94
N LYS A 266 -3.77 -11.05 14.23
CA LYS A 266 -3.30 -12.31 14.85
C LYS A 266 -1.82 -12.27 15.13
N THR A 267 -1.04 -11.86 14.13
CA THR A 267 0.43 -11.83 14.19
C THR A 267 0.96 -10.69 13.34
N GLN A 268 2.08 -10.12 13.76
CA GLN A 268 2.83 -9.11 13.01
C GLN A 268 4.23 -9.66 12.74
N PHE A 269 4.65 -9.65 11.48
CA PHE A 269 5.95 -10.11 11.04
C PHE A 269 6.78 -8.92 10.56
N GLN A 270 7.91 -8.66 11.20
CA GLN A 270 8.90 -7.69 10.73
C GLN A 270 9.73 -8.31 9.61
N ILE A 271 9.85 -7.61 8.49
CA ILE A 271 10.57 -8.09 7.31
C ILE A 271 11.93 -7.42 7.23
N ASN A 272 12.91 -7.97 7.94
CA ASN A 272 14.27 -7.43 8.03
C ASN A 272 15.16 -7.84 6.84
N LEU A 273 14.57 -8.09 5.66
CA LEU A 273 15.31 -8.42 4.45
C LEU A 273 15.73 -7.16 3.71
N LYS A 274 16.92 -7.18 3.14
CA LYS A 274 17.45 -6.08 2.31
C LYS A 274 16.60 -5.91 1.05
N ARG A 275 16.44 -4.68 0.58
CA ARG A 275 15.80 -4.33 -0.70
C ARG A 275 16.85 -4.03 -1.78
N PRO A 276 16.60 -4.27 -3.07
CA PRO A 276 15.37 -4.84 -3.63
C PRO A 276 15.22 -6.33 -3.29
N ARG A 277 13.98 -6.81 -3.20
CA ARG A 277 13.63 -8.21 -2.96
C ARG A 277 12.90 -8.76 -4.18
N HIS A 278 13.20 -10.00 -4.53
CA HIS A 278 12.50 -10.71 -5.60
C HIS A 278 11.73 -11.90 -5.04
N VAL A 279 10.64 -12.27 -5.68
CA VAL A 279 9.77 -13.37 -5.21
C VAL A 279 10.50 -14.71 -5.20
N GLU A 280 11.55 -14.84 -6.04
CA GLU A 280 12.42 -16.00 -6.17
C GLU A 280 13.50 -16.10 -5.10
N ASP A 281 13.74 -15.03 -4.34
CA ASP A 281 14.76 -15.02 -3.28
C ASP A 281 14.44 -16.06 -2.21
N SER A 282 15.45 -16.83 -1.79
CA SER A 282 15.32 -17.90 -0.79
C SER A 282 14.75 -17.39 0.54
N ASP A 283 15.18 -16.21 0.96
CA ASP A 283 14.76 -15.60 2.23
C ASP A 283 13.31 -15.13 2.16
N VAL A 284 12.87 -14.60 1.00
CA VAL A 284 11.46 -14.26 0.73
C VAL A 284 10.60 -15.52 0.74
N ALA A 285 11.09 -16.60 0.11
CA ALA A 285 10.38 -17.88 0.07
C ALA A 285 10.24 -18.49 1.47
N TYR A 286 11.31 -18.42 2.29
CA TYR A 286 11.32 -18.94 3.66
C TYR A 286 10.30 -18.23 4.56
N LEU A 287 10.37 -16.89 4.64
CA LEU A 287 9.41 -16.08 5.42
C LEU A 287 7.98 -16.26 4.91
N SER A 288 7.80 -16.32 3.59
CA SER A 288 6.47 -16.55 3.01
C SER A 288 5.89 -17.90 3.44
N LYS A 289 6.71 -18.95 3.56
CA LYS A 289 6.27 -20.27 4.02
C LYS A 289 5.78 -20.23 5.47
N GLU A 290 6.46 -19.48 6.33
CA GLU A 290 6.06 -19.30 7.74
C GLU A 290 4.69 -18.60 7.84
N ILE A 291 4.54 -17.46 7.15
CA ILE A 291 3.28 -16.69 7.14
C ILE A 291 2.15 -17.52 6.53
N LEU A 292 2.42 -18.24 5.42
CA LEU A 292 1.45 -19.13 4.78
C LEU A 292 0.99 -20.26 5.71
N GLY A 293 1.88 -20.78 6.56
CA GLY A 293 1.51 -21.78 7.57
C GLY A 293 0.41 -21.25 8.50
N GLN A 294 0.60 -20.07 9.07
CA GLN A 294 -0.39 -19.45 9.97
C GLN A 294 -1.66 -18.99 9.23
N LEU A 295 -1.52 -18.53 7.97
CA LEU A 295 -2.68 -18.15 7.15
C LEU A 295 -3.58 -19.34 6.81
N ARG A 296 -2.99 -20.52 6.55
CA ARG A 296 -3.77 -21.76 6.30
C ARG A 296 -4.65 -22.12 7.47
N GLU A 297 -4.18 -22.02 8.71
CA GLU A 297 -5.00 -22.25 9.90
C GLU A 297 -6.24 -21.35 9.93
N GLU A 298 -6.11 -20.09 9.53
CA GLU A 298 -7.23 -19.14 9.49
C GLU A 298 -8.20 -19.43 8.32
N ILE A 299 -7.67 -19.90 7.19
CA ILE A 299 -8.48 -20.36 6.05
C ILE A 299 -9.28 -21.62 6.43
N ASP A 300 -8.65 -22.59 7.08
CA ASP A 300 -9.31 -23.82 7.53
C ASP A 300 -10.43 -23.51 8.54
N ARG A 301 -10.20 -22.57 9.46
CA ARG A 301 -11.24 -22.06 10.37
C ARG A 301 -12.41 -21.41 9.62
N SER A 302 -12.13 -20.69 8.55
CA SER A 302 -13.15 -20.08 7.68
C SER A 302 -14.03 -21.16 7.03
N PHE A 303 -13.43 -22.16 6.42
CA PHE A 303 -14.15 -23.27 5.80
C PHE A 303 -15.01 -24.02 6.79
N ASN A 304 -14.46 -24.40 7.95
CA ASN A 304 -15.19 -25.11 8.98
C ASN A 304 -16.39 -24.30 9.52
N ALA A 305 -16.25 -22.98 9.64
CA ALA A 305 -17.33 -22.11 10.09
C ALA A 305 -18.45 -21.96 9.03
N GLU A 306 -18.13 -22.02 7.74
CA GLU A 306 -19.10 -21.98 6.64
C GLU A 306 -19.87 -23.30 6.55
N TYR A 307 -19.19 -24.44 6.60
CA TYR A 307 -19.81 -25.77 6.63
C TYR A 307 -20.80 -25.93 7.78
N SER A 308 -20.41 -25.51 9.00
CA SER A 308 -21.29 -25.60 10.19
C SER A 308 -22.52 -24.69 10.09
N ARG A 309 -22.53 -23.68 9.22
CA ARG A 309 -23.70 -22.83 8.95
C ARG A 309 -24.64 -23.43 7.92
N GLU A 310 -24.12 -24.16 6.94
CA GLU A 310 -24.93 -24.85 5.92
C GLU A 310 -25.68 -26.04 6.53
N GLU A 311 -25.09 -26.79 7.44
CA GLU A 311 -25.73 -27.89 8.13
C GLU A 311 -26.89 -27.46 9.09
N LYS A 312 -26.94 -26.18 9.48
CA LYS A 312 -27.98 -25.63 10.36
C LYS A 312 -29.12 -24.93 9.60
N ARG A 313 -29.10 -24.93 8.27
CA ARG A 313 -30.16 -24.39 7.39
C ARG A 313 -31.02 -25.50 6.79
#